data_f576b67daa3bcb322fcec1a54dea0059
#
_entry.id   f576b67daa3bcb322fcec1a54dea0059
#
_cell.length_a   1.000
_cell.length_b   1.000
_cell.length_c   1.000
_cell.angle_alpha   90.00
_cell.angle_beta   90.00
_cell.angle_gamma   90.00
#
_symmetry.space_group_name_H-M   'P 1'
#
loop_
_entity.id
_entity.type
_entity.pdbx_description
1 polymer ?
#
loop_
_entity_poly.entity_id
_entity_poly.type
_entity_poly.pdbx_seq_one_letter_code
_entity_poly.pdbx_strand_id
1 'polypeptide(L)'
;MCQFDNQIILSIRNLKSTIKMIQVNQLIKNYNGTTVLNIENLEIPKGQSFGLVGNNGAGKTTFFSLLLDLIQPSKGSIHNNNIQVNTSENWKSFTGSFLDESFLIGYLTPEEYFYFIGDLRNQNKADVDALLAQHEEFFNGEILKNKKYLRDLSKGNQKKVGIIATLIGNPEVIILDEPFANLDPTTVSRLKKIIKDLADNPNVTVLVSSHDLQHTVEVCDRIVALNKGEIVKDIKTSKETLQELESFFAV
;
A
#
# COMPACT_ATOMS: atom_id res chain seq x y z
N MET A 1 31.01 -7.81 19.98
CA MET A 1 30.60 -6.87 18.91
C MET A 1 29.13 -6.96 18.51
N CYS A 2 28.44 -8.11 18.67
CA CYS A 2 27.00 -8.26 18.26
C CYS A 2 25.90 -7.74 19.21
N GLN A 3 26.18 -7.43 20.47
CA GLN A 3 25.13 -6.98 21.42
C GLN A 3 24.86 -5.46 21.36
N PHE A 4 25.85 -4.65 21.00
CA PHE A 4 25.68 -3.20 20.87
C PHE A 4 24.84 -2.81 19.65
N ASP A 5 24.96 -3.53 18.54
CA ASP A 5 24.19 -3.25 17.33
C ASP A 5 22.69 -3.52 17.52
N ASN A 6 22.32 -4.56 18.23
CA ASN A 6 20.92 -4.89 18.50
C ASN A 6 20.21 -3.87 19.41
N GLN A 7 20.92 -3.28 20.38
CA GLN A 7 20.35 -2.24 21.27
C GLN A 7 20.15 -0.91 20.51
N ILE A 8 21.09 -0.57 19.62
CA ILE A 8 20.96 0.64 18.77
C ILE A 8 19.80 0.45 17.77
N ILE A 9 19.68 -0.71 17.14
CA ILE A 9 18.58 -1.02 16.23
C ILE A 9 17.24 -1.01 16.94
N LEU A 10 17.15 -1.57 18.16
CA LEU A 10 15.96 -1.54 19.00
C LEU A 10 15.61 -0.11 19.47
N SER A 11 16.61 0.70 19.82
CA SER A 11 16.38 2.09 20.24
C SER A 11 15.93 2.96 19.05
N ILE A 12 16.48 2.74 17.87
CA ILE A 12 16.06 3.43 16.64
C ILE A 12 14.65 2.98 16.21
N ARG A 13 14.31 1.69 16.34
CA ARG A 13 12.94 1.20 16.13
C ARG A 13 11.95 1.81 17.13
N ASN A 14 12.31 1.91 18.40
CA ASN A 14 11.45 2.51 19.43
C ASN A 14 11.28 4.02 19.25
N LEU A 15 12.30 4.76 18.82
CA LEU A 15 12.20 6.19 18.49
C LEU A 15 11.35 6.43 17.23
N LYS A 16 11.45 5.56 16.22
CA LYS A 16 10.65 5.66 14.98
C LYS A 16 9.19 5.28 15.19
N SER A 17 8.87 4.39 16.15
CA SER A 17 7.49 4.06 16.51
C SER A 17 6.71 5.24 17.13
N THR A 18 7.38 6.34 17.46
CA THR A 18 6.75 7.58 17.95
C THR A 18 6.38 8.56 16.82
N ILE A 19 6.97 8.41 15.62
CA ILE A 19 6.64 9.26 14.47
C ILE A 19 5.41 8.70 13.79
N LYS A 20 4.32 9.46 13.83
CA LYS A 20 3.06 9.11 13.14
C LYS A 20 3.19 9.44 11.67
N MET A 21 3.21 8.41 10.81
CA MET A 21 3.28 8.62 9.36
C MET A 21 1.91 8.97 8.80
N ILE A 22 0.87 8.22 9.16
CA ILE A 22 -0.50 8.52 8.78
C ILE A 22 -1.31 8.83 10.04
N GLN A 23 -2.06 9.93 10.01
CA GLN A 23 -2.96 10.34 11.10
C GLN A 23 -4.33 10.66 10.51
N VAL A 24 -5.35 10.04 11.06
CA VAL A 24 -6.76 10.22 10.70
C VAL A 24 -7.50 10.78 11.89
N ASN A 25 -8.23 11.88 11.71
CA ASN A 25 -8.98 12.53 12.77
C ASN A 25 -10.43 12.77 12.33
N GLN A 26 -11.39 12.15 13.01
CA GLN A 26 -12.84 12.30 12.82
C GLN A 26 -13.26 12.24 11.35
N LEU A 27 -12.71 11.29 10.60
CA LEU A 27 -12.86 11.16 9.17
C LEU A 27 -14.21 10.56 8.82
N ILE A 28 -15.04 11.33 8.12
CA ILE A 28 -16.35 10.88 7.64
C ILE A 28 -16.44 11.10 6.14
N LYS A 29 -16.94 10.09 5.42
CA LYS A 29 -17.32 10.18 4.01
C LYS A 29 -18.77 9.78 3.83
N ASN A 30 -19.54 10.70 3.26
CA ASN A 30 -20.94 10.48 2.89
C ASN A 30 -21.11 10.53 1.37
N TYR A 31 -22.01 9.69 0.84
CA TYR A 31 -22.55 9.79 -0.51
C TYR A 31 -24.07 9.81 -0.43
N ASN A 32 -24.68 10.81 -1.01
CA ASN A 32 -26.15 10.95 -1.07
C ASN A 32 -26.84 10.74 0.30
N GLY A 33 -26.25 11.29 1.37
CA GLY A 33 -26.79 11.16 2.73
C GLY A 33 -26.43 9.86 3.46
N THR A 34 -25.81 8.90 2.79
CA THR A 34 -25.35 7.64 3.41
C THR A 34 -23.89 7.72 3.81
N THR A 35 -23.59 7.43 5.07
CA THR A 35 -22.22 7.33 5.56
C THR A 35 -21.60 6.02 5.06
N VAL A 36 -20.50 6.13 4.32
CA VAL A 36 -19.74 4.98 3.77
C VAL A 36 -18.41 4.76 4.49
N LEU A 37 -17.93 5.77 5.23
CA LEU A 37 -16.77 5.68 6.09
C LEU A 37 -16.91 6.60 7.28
N ASN A 38 -16.60 6.08 8.48
CA ASN A 38 -16.60 6.80 9.75
C ASN A 38 -15.46 6.27 10.62
N ILE A 39 -14.33 6.95 10.60
CA ILE A 39 -13.14 6.59 11.38
C ILE A 39 -12.86 7.75 12.34
N GLU A 40 -13.08 7.52 13.62
CA GLU A 40 -12.87 8.55 14.64
C GLU A 40 -11.40 8.93 14.75
N ASN A 41 -10.53 7.93 14.95
CA ASN A 41 -9.09 8.10 15.02
C ASN A 41 -8.38 6.86 14.47
N LEU A 42 -7.32 7.09 13.69
CA LEU A 42 -6.39 6.05 13.27
C LEU A 42 -5.00 6.64 13.13
N GLU A 43 -4.02 6.00 13.74
CA GLU A 43 -2.61 6.39 13.63
C GLU A 43 -1.80 5.20 13.12
N ILE A 44 -0.99 5.43 12.08
CA ILE A 44 -0.06 4.44 11.53
C ILE A 44 1.36 4.99 11.72
N PRO A 45 2.18 4.37 12.57
CA PRO A 45 3.57 4.76 12.77
C PRO A 45 4.43 4.62 11.52
N LYS A 46 5.49 5.42 11.43
CA LYS A 46 6.52 5.27 10.40
C LYS A 46 7.18 3.89 10.51
N GLY A 47 7.39 3.25 9.37
CA GLY A 47 8.04 1.95 9.28
C GLY A 47 7.15 0.76 9.67
N GLN A 48 5.82 0.95 9.74
CA GLN A 48 4.87 -0.12 10.01
C GLN A 48 4.32 -0.71 8.72
N SER A 49 4.23 -2.05 8.65
CA SER A 49 3.39 -2.75 7.68
C SER A 49 1.97 -2.88 8.24
N PHE A 50 1.02 -2.26 7.52
CA PHE A 50 -0.36 -2.07 7.94
C PHE A 50 -1.32 -2.73 6.97
N GLY A 51 -2.15 -3.63 7.47
CA GLY A 51 -3.20 -4.30 6.71
C GLY A 51 -4.58 -3.72 7.01
N LEU A 52 -5.32 -3.35 5.97
CA LEU A 52 -6.71 -2.93 6.04
C LEU A 52 -7.61 -4.03 5.46
N VAL A 53 -8.31 -4.76 6.29
CA VAL A 53 -9.13 -5.90 5.86
C VAL A 53 -10.62 -5.63 6.04
N GLY A 54 -11.44 -6.37 5.29
CA GLY A 54 -12.90 -6.27 5.35
C GLY A 54 -13.55 -6.76 4.07
N ASN A 55 -14.83 -7.07 4.14
CA ASN A 55 -15.61 -7.52 3.00
C ASN A 55 -15.67 -6.45 1.88
N ASN A 56 -16.08 -6.86 0.69
CA ASN A 56 -16.35 -5.92 -0.40
C ASN A 56 -17.41 -4.90 0.05
N GLY A 57 -17.14 -3.61 -0.22
CA GLY A 57 -17.99 -2.52 0.25
C GLY A 57 -17.75 -2.08 1.71
N ALA A 58 -16.80 -2.66 2.44
CA ALA A 58 -16.49 -2.24 3.82
C ALA A 58 -15.90 -0.83 3.95
N GLY A 59 -15.44 -0.20 2.85
CA GLY A 59 -14.88 1.16 2.84
C GLY A 59 -13.37 1.23 2.61
N LYS A 60 -12.68 0.11 2.34
CA LYS A 60 -11.21 0.05 2.15
C LYS A 60 -10.70 0.99 1.05
N THR A 61 -11.21 0.84 -0.17
CA THR A 61 -10.85 1.70 -1.31
C THR A 61 -11.26 3.15 -1.07
N THR A 62 -12.40 3.40 -0.39
CA THR A 62 -12.82 4.75 0.00
C THR A 62 -11.80 5.40 0.94
N PHE A 63 -11.29 4.65 1.93
CA PHE A 63 -10.26 5.12 2.83
C PHE A 63 -8.96 5.47 2.08
N PHE A 64 -8.47 4.59 1.20
CA PHE A 64 -7.27 4.86 0.41
C PHE A 64 -7.47 6.01 -0.59
N SER A 65 -8.66 6.14 -1.18
CA SER A 65 -8.98 7.28 -2.05
C SER A 65 -8.98 8.62 -1.30
N LEU A 66 -9.41 8.65 -0.03
CA LEU A 66 -9.32 9.82 0.83
C LEU A 66 -7.88 10.13 1.23
N LEU A 67 -7.09 9.11 1.56
CA LEU A 67 -5.67 9.24 1.91
C LEU A 67 -4.82 9.76 0.74
N LEU A 68 -5.23 9.45 -0.49
CA LEU A 68 -4.58 9.89 -1.73
C LEU A 68 -5.19 11.15 -2.33
N ASP A 69 -6.12 11.80 -1.62
CA ASP A 69 -6.82 13.01 -2.08
C ASP A 69 -7.53 12.85 -3.45
N LEU A 70 -7.90 11.62 -3.80
CA LEU A 70 -8.69 11.35 -5.01
C LEU A 70 -10.16 11.73 -4.83
N ILE A 71 -10.62 11.74 -3.57
CA ILE A 71 -11.95 12.20 -3.16
C ILE A 71 -11.84 13.02 -1.87
N GLN A 72 -12.73 13.99 -1.70
CA GLN A 72 -12.74 14.85 -0.51
C GLN A 72 -13.51 14.22 0.65
N PRO A 73 -13.05 14.34 1.91
CA PRO A 73 -13.82 13.95 3.07
C PRO A 73 -15.06 14.82 3.25
N SER A 74 -16.13 14.27 3.83
CA SER A 74 -17.31 15.04 4.25
C SER A 74 -17.04 15.79 5.57
N LYS A 75 -16.23 15.19 6.45
CA LYS A 75 -15.71 15.79 7.70
C LYS A 75 -14.36 15.18 8.05
N GLY A 76 -13.62 15.86 8.93
CA GLY A 76 -12.35 15.39 9.45
C GLY A 76 -11.17 15.64 8.54
N SER A 77 -10.05 15.03 8.84
CA SER A 77 -8.79 15.23 8.10
C SER A 77 -7.92 13.99 8.11
N ILE A 78 -7.07 13.89 7.08
CA ILE A 78 -5.98 12.91 7.02
C ILE A 78 -4.67 13.66 6.85
N HIS A 79 -3.64 13.25 7.59
CA HIS A 79 -2.28 13.75 7.45
C HIS A 79 -1.36 12.60 7.04
N ASN A 80 -0.47 12.88 6.11
CA ASN A 80 0.63 12.01 5.71
C ASN A 80 1.95 12.73 6.04
N ASN A 81 2.72 12.19 6.98
CA ASN A 81 3.92 12.81 7.55
C ASN A 81 3.68 14.27 7.98
N ASN A 82 2.64 14.50 8.78
CA ASN A 82 2.17 15.82 9.26
C ASN A 82 1.67 16.78 8.17
N ILE A 83 1.59 16.35 6.91
CA ILE A 83 1.04 17.14 5.81
C ILE A 83 -0.42 16.74 5.62
N GLN A 84 -1.35 17.67 5.76
CA GLN A 84 -2.75 17.42 5.50
C GLN A 84 -2.95 17.21 4.00
N VAL A 85 -3.45 16.02 3.61
CA VAL A 85 -3.41 15.54 2.23
C VAL A 85 -4.22 16.38 1.25
N ASN A 86 -5.33 16.97 1.69
CA ASN A 86 -6.21 17.80 0.83
C ASN A 86 -5.84 19.29 0.82
N THR A 87 -4.74 19.69 1.44
CA THR A 87 -4.30 21.09 1.46
C THR A 87 -2.92 21.32 0.85
N SER A 88 -2.17 20.26 0.58
CA SER A 88 -0.82 20.32 0.02
C SER A 88 -0.54 19.07 -0.80
N GLU A 89 0.27 19.21 -1.84
CA GLU A 89 0.71 18.11 -2.70
C GLU A 89 2.08 17.53 -2.29
N ASN A 90 2.76 18.13 -1.30
CA ASN A 90 4.13 17.74 -0.93
C ASN A 90 4.26 16.28 -0.51
N TRP A 91 3.20 15.67 0.06
CA TRP A 91 3.18 14.26 0.43
C TRP A 91 3.29 13.32 -0.77
N LYS A 92 2.92 13.77 -1.98
CA LYS A 92 2.99 12.96 -3.20
C LYS A 92 4.42 12.57 -3.57
N SER A 93 5.41 13.41 -3.21
CA SER A 93 6.84 13.18 -3.53
C SER A 93 7.42 11.94 -2.85
N PHE A 94 6.91 11.55 -1.68
CA PHE A 94 7.39 10.40 -0.91
C PHE A 94 6.33 9.28 -0.77
N THR A 95 5.24 9.34 -1.54
CA THR A 95 4.17 8.34 -1.52
C THR A 95 4.04 7.66 -2.87
N GLY A 96 4.12 6.34 -2.92
CA GLY A 96 3.78 5.52 -4.07
C GLY A 96 2.46 4.79 -3.82
N SER A 97 1.59 4.70 -4.84
CA SER A 97 0.30 4.03 -4.68
C SER A 97 -0.14 3.29 -5.93
N PHE A 98 -0.81 2.17 -5.71
CA PHE A 98 -1.54 1.43 -6.73
C PHE A 98 -2.91 1.03 -6.18
N LEU A 99 -3.99 1.58 -6.78
CA LEU A 99 -5.35 1.25 -6.40
C LEU A 99 -5.96 0.19 -7.34
N ASP A 100 -5.92 0.45 -8.63
CA ASP A 100 -6.32 -0.53 -9.65
C ASP A 100 -5.72 -0.19 -11.03
N GLU A 101 -5.96 -1.07 -12.00
CA GLU A 101 -5.37 -0.96 -13.33
C GLU A 101 -5.93 0.21 -14.16
N SER A 102 -7.07 0.79 -13.78
CA SER A 102 -7.67 1.93 -14.50
C SER A 102 -6.86 3.23 -14.36
N PHE A 103 -6.00 3.30 -13.34
CA PHE A 103 -5.07 4.42 -13.15
C PHE A 103 -3.83 4.34 -14.04
N LEU A 104 -3.60 3.22 -14.74
CA LEU A 104 -2.46 3.09 -15.64
C LEU A 104 -2.71 3.83 -16.96
N ILE A 105 -1.66 4.40 -17.54
CA ILE A 105 -1.72 5.05 -18.86
C ILE A 105 -1.70 3.94 -19.93
N GLY A 106 -2.86 3.45 -20.30
CA GLY A 106 -3.06 2.26 -21.13
C GLY A 106 -2.41 2.30 -22.51
N TYR A 107 -2.03 3.46 -23.03
CA TYR A 107 -1.42 3.67 -24.36
C TYR A 107 0.12 3.67 -24.33
N LEU A 108 0.73 3.49 -23.16
CA LEU A 108 2.16 3.30 -23.02
C LEU A 108 2.49 1.81 -22.97
N THR A 109 3.69 1.44 -23.44
CA THR A 109 4.30 0.15 -23.10
C THR A 109 4.73 0.15 -21.63
N PRO A 110 4.98 -1.02 -21.00
CA PRO A 110 5.48 -1.07 -19.64
C PRO A 110 6.75 -0.24 -19.42
N GLU A 111 7.72 -0.33 -20.31
CA GLU A 111 8.97 0.42 -20.22
C GLU A 111 8.74 1.93 -20.31
N GLU A 112 7.93 2.38 -21.29
CA GLU A 112 7.56 3.80 -21.40
C GLU A 112 6.85 4.31 -20.13
N TYR A 113 5.97 3.50 -19.55
CA TYR A 113 5.28 3.84 -18.32
C TYR A 113 6.25 3.94 -17.14
N PHE A 114 7.18 2.99 -16.98
CA PHE A 114 8.17 3.05 -15.90
C PHE A 114 9.09 4.27 -16.04
N TYR A 115 9.56 4.58 -17.25
CA TYR A 115 10.39 5.77 -17.47
C TYR A 115 9.59 7.06 -17.24
N PHE A 116 8.33 7.11 -17.66
CA PHE A 116 7.44 8.24 -17.37
C PHE A 116 7.28 8.48 -15.86
N ILE A 117 7.06 7.43 -15.09
CA ILE A 117 7.01 7.56 -13.62
C ILE A 117 8.38 7.95 -13.06
N GLY A 118 9.47 7.44 -13.64
CA GLY A 118 10.85 7.82 -13.30
C GLY A 118 11.07 9.33 -13.46
N ASP A 119 10.70 9.88 -14.60
CA ASP A 119 10.81 11.31 -14.87
C ASP A 119 10.02 12.15 -13.87
N LEU A 120 8.77 11.75 -13.53
CA LEU A 120 7.95 12.41 -12.51
C LEU A 120 8.57 12.35 -11.10
N ARG A 121 9.42 11.36 -10.84
CA ARG A 121 10.12 11.13 -9.56
C ARG A 121 11.57 11.62 -9.58
N ASN A 122 12.01 12.36 -10.62
CA ASN A 122 13.38 12.80 -10.81
C ASN A 122 14.40 11.65 -10.78
N GLN A 123 14.01 10.47 -11.27
CA GLN A 123 14.88 9.32 -11.44
C GLN A 123 15.39 9.26 -12.86
N ASN A 124 16.68 9.00 -13.04
CA ASN A 124 17.21 8.78 -14.39
C ASN A 124 16.90 7.36 -14.88
N LYS A 125 17.14 7.13 -16.19
CA LYS A 125 16.87 5.84 -16.82
C LYS A 125 17.62 4.68 -16.13
N ALA A 126 18.87 4.89 -15.72
CA ALA A 126 19.68 3.86 -15.08
C ALA A 126 19.12 3.44 -13.71
N ASP A 127 18.57 4.39 -12.94
CA ASP A 127 17.91 4.11 -11.67
C ASP A 127 16.66 3.25 -11.88
N VAL A 128 15.85 3.57 -12.90
CA VAL A 128 14.67 2.79 -13.26
C VAL A 128 15.06 1.40 -13.73
N ASP A 129 16.05 1.29 -14.64
CA ASP A 129 16.53 0.00 -15.15
C ASP A 129 17.07 -0.89 -14.02
N ALA A 130 17.77 -0.33 -13.04
CA ALA A 130 18.25 -1.05 -11.87
C ALA A 130 17.08 -1.60 -11.01
N LEU A 131 16.04 -0.81 -10.78
CA LEU A 131 14.84 -1.26 -10.08
C LEU A 131 14.14 -2.39 -10.84
N LEU A 132 13.97 -2.24 -12.16
CA LEU A 132 13.33 -3.27 -12.99
C LEU A 132 14.10 -4.59 -12.97
N ALA A 133 15.45 -4.53 -13.00
CA ALA A 133 16.32 -5.71 -12.90
C ALA A 133 16.17 -6.42 -11.55
N GLN A 134 16.02 -5.69 -10.44
CA GLN A 134 15.78 -6.27 -9.11
C GLN A 134 14.46 -7.06 -9.05
N HIS A 135 13.47 -6.69 -9.87
CA HIS A 135 12.14 -7.28 -9.89
C HIS A 135 11.86 -8.13 -11.13
N GLU A 136 12.88 -8.53 -11.90
CA GLU A 136 12.72 -9.30 -13.14
C GLU A 136 11.95 -10.62 -12.93
N GLU A 137 12.22 -11.32 -11.83
CA GLU A 137 11.49 -12.55 -11.47
C GLU A 137 9.98 -12.30 -11.28
N PHE A 138 9.60 -11.14 -10.74
CA PHE A 138 8.19 -10.80 -10.54
C PHE A 138 7.46 -10.62 -11.87
N PHE A 139 8.14 -10.12 -12.88
CA PHE A 139 7.61 -9.98 -14.24
C PHE A 139 7.50 -11.30 -15.01
N ASN A 140 8.22 -12.34 -14.59
CA ASN A 140 8.17 -13.67 -15.19
C ASN A 140 8.47 -13.69 -16.71
N GLY A 141 9.24 -12.73 -17.22
CA GLY A 141 9.54 -12.59 -18.67
C GLY A 141 8.35 -12.18 -19.56
N GLU A 142 7.19 -11.87 -18.96
CA GLU A 142 5.94 -11.63 -19.72
C GLU A 142 5.67 -10.15 -20.01
N ILE A 143 6.39 -9.23 -19.36
CA ILE A 143 6.05 -7.80 -19.33
C ILE A 143 7.06 -6.99 -20.15
N LEU A 144 8.34 -7.08 -19.79
CA LEU A 144 9.39 -6.30 -20.42
C LEU A 144 9.73 -6.84 -21.84
N LYS A 145 10.18 -5.96 -22.73
CA LYS A 145 10.60 -6.25 -24.11
C LYS A 145 9.47 -6.75 -25.04
N ASN A 146 8.23 -6.71 -24.59
CA ASN A 146 7.08 -7.26 -25.34
C ASN A 146 6.45 -6.27 -26.32
N LYS A 147 6.80 -4.99 -26.30
CA LYS A 147 6.25 -3.89 -27.14
C LYS A 147 4.71 -3.81 -27.16
N LYS A 148 4.02 -4.46 -26.22
CA LYS A 148 2.56 -4.36 -26.06
C LYS A 148 2.23 -3.15 -25.21
N TYR A 149 1.12 -2.49 -25.52
CA TYR A 149 0.58 -1.44 -24.67
C TYR A 149 0.03 -2.03 -23.37
N LEU A 150 0.03 -1.25 -22.30
CA LEU A 150 -0.51 -1.68 -21.00
C LEU A 150 -1.93 -2.20 -21.10
N ARG A 151 -2.80 -1.54 -21.88
CA ARG A 151 -4.19 -1.96 -22.12
C ARG A 151 -4.33 -3.35 -22.74
N ASP A 152 -3.30 -3.81 -23.47
CA ASP A 152 -3.30 -5.10 -24.18
C ASP A 152 -2.71 -6.25 -23.34
N LEU A 153 -2.24 -5.93 -22.12
CA LEU A 153 -1.77 -6.91 -21.14
C LEU A 153 -2.95 -7.51 -20.37
N SER A 154 -2.75 -8.72 -19.83
CA SER A 154 -3.67 -9.30 -18.85
C SER A 154 -3.77 -8.40 -17.61
N LYS A 155 -4.91 -8.46 -16.89
CA LYS A 155 -5.12 -7.73 -15.64
C LYS A 155 -4.02 -7.99 -14.62
N GLY A 156 -3.59 -9.26 -14.48
CA GLY A 156 -2.47 -9.62 -13.61
C GLY A 156 -1.16 -8.94 -14.00
N ASN A 157 -0.85 -8.86 -15.31
CA ASN A 157 0.36 -8.19 -15.79
C ASN A 157 0.28 -6.67 -15.66
N GLN A 158 -0.89 -6.06 -15.91
CA GLN A 158 -1.13 -4.64 -15.62
C GLN A 158 -0.88 -4.34 -14.14
N LYS A 159 -1.40 -5.19 -13.25
CA LYS A 159 -1.19 -5.08 -11.80
C LYS A 159 0.29 -5.18 -11.42
N LYS A 160 1.03 -6.14 -11.97
CA LYS A 160 2.49 -6.24 -11.75
C LYS A 160 3.20 -4.94 -12.12
N VAL A 161 2.87 -4.34 -13.27
CA VAL A 161 3.43 -3.05 -13.70
C VAL A 161 3.07 -1.94 -12.70
N GLY A 162 1.80 -1.81 -12.34
CA GLY A 162 1.33 -0.80 -11.39
C GLY A 162 2.03 -0.90 -10.04
N ILE A 163 2.13 -2.12 -9.49
CA ILE A 163 2.80 -2.35 -8.19
C ILE A 163 4.28 -1.95 -8.25
N ILE A 164 5.04 -2.40 -9.25
CA ILE A 164 6.47 -2.05 -9.35
C ILE A 164 6.67 -0.55 -9.59
N ALA A 165 5.78 0.09 -10.36
CA ALA A 165 5.84 1.54 -10.57
C ALA A 165 5.71 2.33 -9.26
N THR A 166 5.01 1.78 -8.23
CA THR A 166 4.92 2.45 -6.93
C THR A 166 6.27 2.57 -6.22
N LEU A 167 7.24 1.71 -6.56
CA LEU A 167 8.55 1.66 -5.91
C LEU A 167 9.56 2.65 -6.50
N ILE A 168 9.26 3.22 -7.68
CA ILE A 168 10.15 4.17 -8.34
C ILE A 168 10.30 5.43 -7.46
N GLY A 169 11.54 5.87 -7.26
CA GLY A 169 11.87 7.03 -6.42
C GLY A 169 11.96 6.72 -4.93
N ASN A 170 11.97 5.46 -4.53
CA ASN A 170 12.15 5.00 -3.15
C ASN A 170 11.18 5.69 -2.15
N PRO A 171 9.87 5.56 -2.32
CA PRO A 171 8.90 6.23 -1.46
C PRO A 171 8.97 5.76 -0.01
N GLU A 172 8.65 6.67 0.94
CA GLU A 172 8.54 6.36 2.37
C GLU A 172 7.17 5.76 2.73
N VAL A 173 6.16 5.97 1.89
CA VAL A 173 4.80 5.43 2.04
C VAL A 173 4.42 4.69 0.77
N ILE A 174 3.98 3.44 0.91
CA ILE A 174 3.50 2.60 -0.19
C ILE A 174 2.08 2.16 0.13
N ILE A 175 1.15 2.40 -0.80
CA ILE A 175 -0.27 2.06 -0.65
C ILE A 175 -0.68 1.13 -1.77
N LEU A 176 -1.14 -0.07 -1.41
CA LEU A 176 -1.55 -1.11 -2.35
C LEU A 176 -2.99 -1.55 -2.03
N ASP A 177 -3.93 -1.28 -2.95
CA ASP A 177 -5.32 -1.72 -2.80
C ASP A 177 -5.53 -3.05 -3.53
N GLU A 178 -5.96 -4.07 -2.79
CA GLU A 178 -6.21 -5.45 -3.27
C GLU A 178 -5.06 -6.00 -4.15
N PRO A 179 -3.79 -5.94 -3.72
CA PRO A 179 -2.66 -6.25 -4.59
C PRO A 179 -2.56 -7.74 -4.94
N PHE A 180 -3.15 -8.64 -4.15
CA PHE A 180 -3.11 -10.09 -4.36
C PHE A 180 -4.20 -10.60 -5.28
N ALA A 181 -5.27 -9.81 -5.50
CA ALA A 181 -6.41 -10.23 -6.31
C ALA A 181 -6.02 -10.45 -7.79
N ASN A 182 -6.55 -11.53 -8.39
CA ASN A 182 -6.33 -11.88 -9.81
C ASN A 182 -4.87 -12.18 -10.18
N LEU A 183 -4.04 -12.58 -9.23
CA LEU A 183 -2.68 -13.07 -9.46
C LEU A 183 -2.61 -14.59 -9.30
N ASP A 184 -1.74 -15.22 -10.07
CA ASP A 184 -1.44 -16.64 -9.88
C ASP A 184 -0.64 -16.89 -8.58
N PRO A 185 -0.66 -18.12 -8.03
CA PRO A 185 -0.03 -18.44 -6.75
C PRO A 185 1.48 -18.10 -6.70
N THR A 186 2.20 -18.29 -7.81
CA THR A 186 3.64 -17.99 -7.90
C THR A 186 3.87 -16.50 -7.79
N THR A 187 3.09 -15.70 -8.52
CA THR A 187 3.14 -14.24 -8.47
C THR A 187 2.76 -13.71 -7.08
N VAL A 188 1.72 -14.29 -6.43
CA VAL A 188 1.35 -13.95 -5.05
C VAL A 188 2.51 -14.19 -4.08
N SER A 189 3.20 -15.35 -4.18
CA SER A 189 4.36 -15.65 -3.33
C SER A 189 5.48 -14.64 -3.52
N ARG A 190 5.79 -14.25 -4.75
CA ARG A 190 6.80 -13.24 -5.06
C ARG A 190 6.40 -11.86 -4.54
N LEU A 191 5.13 -11.48 -4.69
CA LEU A 191 4.61 -10.22 -4.16
C LEU A 191 4.69 -10.15 -2.63
N LYS A 192 4.35 -11.24 -1.94
CA LYS A 192 4.52 -11.32 -0.48
C LYS A 192 5.98 -11.09 -0.07
N LYS A 193 6.94 -11.65 -0.81
CA LYS A 193 8.36 -11.41 -0.56
C LYS A 193 8.71 -9.93 -0.72
N ILE A 194 8.28 -9.30 -1.82
CA ILE A 194 8.50 -7.87 -2.07
C ILE A 194 7.95 -7.02 -0.92
N ILE A 195 6.69 -7.28 -0.49
CA ILE A 195 6.06 -6.52 0.59
C ILE A 195 6.82 -6.73 1.92
N LYS A 196 7.30 -7.95 2.22
CA LYS A 196 8.09 -8.22 3.42
C LYS A 196 9.44 -7.51 3.38
N ASP A 197 10.14 -7.55 2.24
CA ASP A 197 11.42 -6.84 2.08
C ASP A 197 11.26 -5.33 2.28
N LEU A 198 10.12 -4.76 1.81
CA LEU A 198 9.77 -3.35 2.06
C LEU A 198 9.44 -3.08 3.54
N ALA A 199 8.69 -3.98 4.19
CA ALA A 199 8.31 -3.88 5.60
C ALA A 199 9.51 -3.99 6.55
N ASP A 200 10.55 -4.72 6.16
CA ASP A 200 11.81 -4.81 6.92
C ASP A 200 12.61 -3.51 6.90
N ASN A 201 12.31 -2.59 5.95
CA ASN A 201 12.92 -1.27 5.92
C ASN A 201 12.19 -0.31 6.89
N PRO A 202 12.82 0.09 8.02
CA PRO A 202 12.16 0.92 9.02
C PRO A 202 11.84 2.35 8.56
N ASN A 203 12.25 2.73 7.35
CA ASN A 203 11.91 4.02 6.76
C ASN A 203 10.68 3.94 5.86
N VAL A 204 10.22 2.74 5.50
CA VAL A 204 9.10 2.53 4.59
C VAL A 204 7.86 2.07 5.39
N THR A 205 6.76 2.77 5.20
CA THR A 205 5.45 2.41 5.74
C THR A 205 4.63 1.81 4.62
N VAL A 206 4.20 0.57 4.77
CA VAL A 206 3.44 -0.15 3.74
C VAL A 206 2.00 -0.32 4.20
N LEU A 207 1.05 0.14 3.38
CA LEU A 207 -0.38 -0.05 3.60
C LEU A 207 -0.92 -1.01 2.53
N VAL A 208 -1.53 -2.09 2.95
CA VAL A 208 -2.12 -3.09 2.06
C VAL A 208 -3.59 -3.27 2.42
N SER A 209 -4.50 -3.13 1.46
CA SER A 209 -5.87 -3.58 1.67
C SER A 209 -6.09 -4.98 1.11
N SER A 210 -6.97 -5.75 1.70
CA SER A 210 -7.44 -7.00 1.13
C SER A 210 -8.75 -7.46 1.73
N HIS A 211 -9.53 -8.23 0.95
CA HIS A 211 -10.60 -9.06 1.46
C HIS A 211 -10.11 -10.49 1.80
N ASP A 212 -8.90 -10.86 1.35
CA ASP A 212 -8.22 -12.11 1.71
C ASP A 212 -7.37 -11.89 2.97
N LEU A 213 -7.83 -12.47 4.07
CA LEU A 213 -7.21 -12.33 5.39
C LEU A 213 -5.84 -13.00 5.44
N GLN A 214 -5.71 -14.20 4.84
CA GLN A 214 -4.50 -15.01 4.93
C GLN A 214 -3.29 -14.25 4.35
N HIS A 215 -3.43 -13.69 3.14
CA HIS A 215 -2.32 -12.97 2.51
C HIS A 215 -1.90 -11.74 3.31
N THR A 216 -2.88 -11.02 3.87
CA THR A 216 -2.61 -9.78 4.62
C THR A 216 -1.93 -10.07 5.96
N VAL A 217 -2.40 -11.08 6.70
CA VAL A 217 -1.80 -11.49 7.98
C VAL A 217 -0.35 -11.95 7.81
N GLU A 218 -0.01 -12.54 6.67
CA GLU A 218 1.36 -13.00 6.41
C GLU A 218 2.37 -11.87 6.15
N VAL A 219 1.92 -10.67 5.73
CA VAL A 219 2.81 -9.57 5.30
C VAL A 219 2.70 -8.29 6.12
N CYS A 220 1.71 -8.19 7.03
CA CYS A 220 1.48 -6.99 7.82
C CYS A 220 1.68 -7.24 9.31
N ASP A 221 2.31 -6.29 10.02
CA ASP A 221 2.54 -6.34 11.48
C ASP A 221 1.29 -5.95 12.28
N ARG A 222 0.36 -5.23 11.67
CA ARG A 222 -0.87 -4.76 12.27
C ARG A 222 -2.01 -4.85 11.28
N ILE A 223 -3.14 -5.35 11.73
CA ILE A 223 -4.36 -5.48 10.94
C ILE A 223 -5.46 -4.62 11.55
N VAL A 224 -6.06 -3.79 10.72
CA VAL A 224 -7.30 -3.08 11.03
C VAL A 224 -8.43 -3.65 10.18
N ALA A 225 -9.48 -4.10 10.84
CA ALA A 225 -10.67 -4.63 10.17
C ALA A 225 -11.74 -3.55 10.07
N LEU A 226 -12.20 -3.31 8.83
CA LEU A 226 -13.34 -2.45 8.53
C LEU A 226 -14.60 -3.26 8.30
N ASN A 227 -15.70 -2.80 8.87
CA ASN A 227 -17.04 -3.27 8.56
C ASN A 227 -17.99 -2.08 8.44
N LYS A 228 -18.68 -1.96 7.31
CA LYS A 228 -19.64 -0.86 7.02
C LYS A 228 -19.08 0.53 7.30
N GLY A 229 -17.81 0.74 6.97
CA GLY A 229 -17.11 2.01 7.12
C GLY A 229 -16.54 2.30 8.49
N GLU A 230 -16.66 1.41 9.46
CA GLU A 230 -16.17 1.58 10.82
C GLU A 230 -15.05 0.59 11.14
N ILE A 231 -14.09 1.01 11.98
CA ILE A 231 -13.06 0.12 12.51
C ILE A 231 -13.70 -0.76 13.58
N VAL A 232 -13.69 -2.08 13.36
CA VAL A 232 -14.25 -3.07 14.28
C VAL A 232 -13.19 -3.88 15.01
N LYS A 233 -11.98 -3.93 14.49
CA LYS A 233 -10.81 -4.56 15.11
C LYS A 233 -9.56 -3.78 14.73
N ASP A 234 -8.61 -3.74 15.66
CA ASP A 234 -7.28 -3.15 15.49
C ASP A 234 -6.30 -3.98 16.31
N ILE A 235 -5.54 -4.85 15.66
CA ILE A 235 -4.74 -5.89 16.31
C ILE A 235 -3.34 -5.99 15.73
N LYS A 236 -2.35 -6.26 16.56
CA LYS A 236 -1.02 -6.68 16.11
C LYS A 236 -1.10 -8.11 15.61
N THR A 237 -0.43 -8.37 14.51
CA THR A 237 -0.39 -9.70 13.90
C THR A 237 0.33 -10.70 14.82
N SER A 238 -0.33 -11.84 15.07
CA SER A 238 0.17 -12.99 15.80
C SER A 238 -0.19 -14.28 15.04
N LYS A 239 0.17 -15.42 15.58
CA LYS A 239 -0.19 -16.73 14.99
C LYS A 239 -1.71 -16.99 15.02
N GLU A 240 -2.41 -16.40 15.96
CA GLU A 240 -3.85 -16.57 16.19
C GLU A 240 -4.69 -15.57 15.39
N THR A 241 -4.08 -14.52 14.84
CA THR A 241 -4.78 -13.40 14.18
C THR A 241 -5.69 -13.86 13.05
N LEU A 242 -5.22 -14.79 12.22
CA LEU A 242 -6.02 -15.30 11.10
C LEU A 242 -7.31 -15.95 11.59
N GLN A 243 -7.22 -16.85 12.57
CA GLN A 243 -8.37 -17.55 13.14
C GLN A 243 -9.35 -16.58 13.84
N GLU A 244 -8.82 -15.57 14.54
CA GLU A 244 -9.63 -14.53 15.18
C GLU A 244 -10.43 -13.73 14.14
N LEU A 245 -9.80 -13.32 13.05
CA LEU A 245 -10.44 -12.56 11.98
C LEU A 245 -11.44 -13.41 11.19
N GLU A 246 -11.08 -14.65 10.85
CA GLU A 246 -12.00 -15.60 10.18
C GLU A 246 -13.26 -15.81 11.01
N SER A 247 -13.12 -16.04 12.32
CA SER A 247 -14.24 -16.20 13.24
C SER A 247 -15.12 -14.95 13.31
N PHE A 248 -14.50 -13.76 13.23
CA PHE A 248 -15.23 -12.49 13.26
C PHE A 248 -16.03 -12.23 11.97
N PHE A 249 -15.49 -12.59 10.80
CA PHE A 249 -16.14 -12.36 9.51
C PHE A 249 -17.06 -13.52 9.08
N ALA A 250 -17.02 -14.67 9.75
CA ALA A 250 -17.91 -15.82 9.48
C ALA A 250 -19.35 -15.63 10.04
N VAL A 251 -19.57 -14.59 10.83
CA VAL A 251 -20.87 -14.20 11.41
C VAL A 251 -21.50 -13.09 10.58
#